data_cbe49f453504b0f98c6e9881949d7e13
#
_entry.id   cbe49f453504b0f98c6e9881949d7e13
#
_cell.length_a   1.000
_cell.length_b   1.000
_cell.length_c   1.000
_cell.angle_alpha   90.00
_cell.angle_beta   90.00
_cell.angle_gamma   90.00
#
_symmetry.space_group_name_H-M   'P 1'
#
loop_
_entity.id
_entity.type
_entity.pdbx_description
1 polymer ?
#
loop_
_entity_poly.entity_id
_entity_poly.type
_entity_poly.pdbx_seq_one_letter_code
_entity_poly.pdbx_strand_id
1 'polypeptide(L)'
;YRRNKEAYEKWVQFRVFTVNDFLNDIVNGPGGLREARPDIMVSTWSLGIARRKGVELMRETQGLDAVSLVNTVKPDRHTIQTHWPDWVREDLSPQYIKDYEPFAKPLREAFPDLPLMLQTDIGSQTQMRRSDKWLADFNEEAEKLGYQSVMSYEYHLGLGIYQKAPTLKIVKRLPNNRLQLSFDCRVDSFTASDTNSYQIVGNEDAYVSLALADGNRVILILNGIEDSEAFELEIGEIQNSPNLLLFKDFPAQIKNIGKINIPALAD
;
A
#
# COMPACT_ATOMS: atom_id res chain seq x y z
N TYR A 1 -10.25 -37.39 18.96
CA TYR A 1 -10.27 -36.92 17.59
C TYR A 1 -8.91 -37.15 16.92
N ARG A 2 -7.85 -36.47 17.37
CA ARG A 2 -6.48 -36.59 16.83
C ARG A 2 -5.87 -38.02 16.97
N ARG A 3 -6.40 -38.88 17.86
CA ARG A 3 -5.97 -40.25 18.02
C ARG A 3 -6.50 -41.19 16.91
N ASN A 4 -7.58 -40.81 16.25
CA ASN A 4 -8.10 -41.54 15.09
C ASN A 4 -7.70 -40.77 13.82
N LYS A 5 -6.68 -41.26 13.13
CA LYS A 5 -6.10 -40.59 11.96
C LYS A 5 -7.10 -40.41 10.82
N GLU A 6 -7.94 -41.40 10.56
CA GLU A 6 -8.96 -41.34 9.51
C GLU A 6 -10.04 -40.29 9.83
N ALA A 7 -10.56 -40.29 11.06
CA ALA A 7 -11.54 -39.30 11.49
C ALA A 7 -10.96 -37.87 11.48
N TYR A 8 -9.66 -37.76 11.80
CA TYR A 8 -8.98 -36.47 11.77
C TYR A 8 -8.83 -35.95 10.34
N GLU A 9 -8.42 -36.80 9.40
CA GLU A 9 -8.31 -36.40 7.99
C GLU A 9 -9.67 -36.02 7.41
N LYS A 10 -10.75 -36.78 7.70
CA LYS A 10 -12.11 -36.38 7.30
C LYS A 10 -12.52 -35.02 7.85
N TRP A 11 -12.11 -34.73 9.08
CA TRP A 11 -12.38 -33.40 9.68
C TRP A 11 -11.58 -32.27 8.98
N VAL A 12 -10.32 -32.51 8.61
CA VAL A 12 -9.52 -31.55 7.83
C VAL A 12 -10.17 -31.31 6.45
N GLN A 13 -10.56 -32.39 5.76
CA GLN A 13 -11.24 -32.30 4.47
C GLN A 13 -12.57 -31.56 4.56
N PHE A 14 -13.35 -31.81 5.60
CA PHE A 14 -14.58 -31.06 5.85
C PHE A 14 -14.32 -29.54 5.99
N ARG A 15 -13.27 -29.16 6.71
CA ARG A 15 -12.90 -27.74 6.84
C ARG A 15 -12.49 -27.11 5.53
N VAL A 16 -11.66 -27.80 4.75
CA VAL A 16 -11.25 -27.34 3.41
C VAL A 16 -12.48 -27.19 2.52
N PHE A 17 -13.35 -28.18 2.52
CA PHE A 17 -14.62 -28.12 1.77
C PHE A 17 -15.46 -26.90 2.20
N THR A 18 -15.65 -26.69 3.50
CA THR A 18 -16.47 -25.59 4.01
C THR A 18 -15.94 -24.23 3.58
N VAL A 19 -14.62 -24.01 3.60
CA VAL A 19 -14.00 -22.76 3.14
C VAL A 19 -14.19 -22.57 1.64
N ASN A 20 -13.95 -23.61 0.86
CA ASN A 20 -14.07 -23.56 -0.59
C ASN A 20 -15.51 -23.35 -1.04
N ASP A 21 -16.46 -24.08 -0.42
CA ASP A 21 -17.88 -24.00 -0.71
C ASP A 21 -18.43 -22.59 -0.41
N PHE A 22 -18.10 -22.04 0.76
CA PHE A 22 -18.49 -20.69 1.13
C PHE A 22 -17.98 -19.65 0.13
N LEU A 23 -16.72 -19.72 -0.28
CA LEU A 23 -16.15 -18.79 -1.24
C LEU A 23 -16.72 -18.99 -2.64
N ASN A 24 -16.97 -20.24 -3.03
CA ASN A 24 -17.60 -20.55 -4.29
C ASN A 24 -19.06 -20.05 -4.36
N ASP A 25 -19.80 -20.16 -3.28
CA ASP A 25 -21.17 -19.65 -3.20
C ASP A 25 -21.21 -18.13 -3.36
N ILE A 26 -20.31 -17.40 -2.69
CA ILE A 26 -20.19 -15.95 -2.85
C ILE A 26 -19.84 -15.55 -4.30
N VAL A 27 -18.94 -16.29 -4.95
CA VAL A 27 -18.43 -15.91 -6.28
C VAL A 27 -19.34 -16.43 -7.39
N ASN A 28 -19.72 -17.70 -7.36
CA ASN A 28 -20.35 -18.43 -8.46
C ASN A 28 -21.77 -18.91 -8.12
N GLY A 29 -22.22 -18.82 -6.87
CA GLY A 29 -23.55 -19.22 -6.44
C GLY A 29 -24.66 -18.31 -7.00
N PRO A 30 -25.93 -18.71 -6.82
CA PRO A 30 -27.09 -17.89 -7.22
C PRO A 30 -27.06 -16.52 -6.53
N GLY A 31 -27.12 -15.43 -7.29
CA GLY A 31 -26.95 -14.06 -6.78
C GLY A 31 -25.51 -13.69 -6.43
N GLY A 32 -24.55 -14.52 -6.75
CA GLY A 32 -23.13 -14.30 -6.48
C GLY A 32 -22.49 -13.22 -7.36
N LEU A 33 -21.21 -12.95 -7.10
CA LEU A 33 -20.50 -11.84 -7.73
C LEU A 33 -20.50 -11.93 -9.27
N ARG A 34 -20.27 -13.10 -9.84
CA ARG A 34 -20.20 -13.28 -11.30
C ARG A 34 -21.57 -13.20 -11.98
N GLU A 35 -22.64 -13.54 -11.28
CA GLU A 35 -24.00 -13.32 -11.78
C GLU A 35 -24.34 -11.83 -11.77
N ALA A 36 -24.02 -11.12 -10.68
CA ALA A 36 -24.28 -9.69 -10.54
C ALA A 36 -23.38 -8.82 -11.45
N ARG A 37 -22.14 -9.23 -11.67
CA ARG A 37 -21.12 -8.54 -12.47
C ARG A 37 -20.30 -9.55 -13.27
N PRO A 38 -20.77 -9.94 -14.46
CA PRO A 38 -20.09 -10.95 -15.30
C PRO A 38 -18.67 -10.56 -15.73
N ASP A 39 -18.37 -9.26 -15.74
CA ASP A 39 -17.08 -8.68 -16.11
C ASP A 39 -16.10 -8.54 -14.93
N ILE A 40 -16.52 -8.93 -13.71
CA ILE A 40 -15.68 -8.79 -12.53
C ILE A 40 -14.49 -9.76 -12.56
N MET A 41 -13.30 -9.23 -12.29
CA MET A 41 -12.13 -10.07 -12.08
C MET A 41 -12.05 -10.52 -10.62
N VAL A 42 -12.02 -11.83 -10.42
CA VAL A 42 -11.94 -12.44 -9.08
C VAL A 42 -10.51 -12.83 -8.77
N SER A 43 -9.98 -12.32 -7.66
CA SER A 43 -8.72 -12.75 -7.09
C SER A 43 -8.98 -13.52 -5.80
N THR A 44 -8.49 -14.73 -5.71
CA THR A 44 -8.45 -15.47 -4.45
C THR A 44 -7.10 -15.29 -3.76
N TRP A 45 -7.06 -15.64 -2.48
CA TRP A 45 -5.91 -15.39 -1.65
C TRP A 45 -5.72 -16.53 -0.65
N SER A 46 -4.46 -16.89 -0.39
CA SER A 46 -4.08 -17.86 0.64
C SER A 46 -2.85 -17.43 1.41
N LEU A 47 -2.80 -17.78 2.69
CA LEU A 47 -1.64 -17.58 3.53
C LEU A 47 -0.66 -18.74 3.37
N GLY A 48 0.62 -18.41 3.13
CA GLY A 48 1.73 -19.34 3.21
C GLY A 48 2.48 -19.22 4.55
N ILE A 49 3.12 -20.28 4.98
CA ILE A 49 4.03 -20.30 6.12
C ILE A 49 5.31 -21.04 5.73
N ALA A 50 6.42 -20.32 5.66
CA ALA A 50 7.73 -20.84 5.26
C ALA A 50 8.33 -21.74 6.36
N ARG A 51 7.77 -22.93 6.56
CA ARG A 51 8.31 -23.95 7.46
C ARG A 51 7.95 -25.36 7.01
N ARG A 52 8.66 -26.33 7.58
CA ARG A 52 8.34 -27.73 7.35
C ARG A 52 6.86 -28.01 7.65
N LYS A 53 6.15 -28.64 6.72
CA LYS A 53 4.70 -28.91 6.81
C LYS A 53 3.82 -27.64 6.92
N GLY A 54 4.27 -26.54 6.35
CA GLY A 54 3.47 -25.29 6.35
C GLY A 54 2.14 -25.46 5.60
N VAL A 55 2.13 -26.19 4.48
CA VAL A 55 0.92 -26.46 3.69
C VAL A 55 -0.08 -27.29 4.51
N GLU A 56 0.37 -28.38 5.13
CA GLU A 56 -0.48 -29.22 5.98
C GLU A 56 -1.04 -28.44 7.16
N LEU A 57 -0.21 -27.59 7.76
CA LEU A 57 -0.65 -26.73 8.86
C LEU A 57 -1.76 -25.78 8.43
N MET A 58 -1.68 -25.17 7.24
CA MET A 58 -2.73 -24.27 6.74
C MET A 58 -4.03 -25.04 6.49
N ARG A 59 -3.96 -26.23 5.93
CA ARG A 59 -5.14 -27.12 5.80
C ARG A 59 -5.75 -27.44 7.16
N GLU A 60 -4.93 -27.83 8.12
CA GLU A 60 -5.39 -28.22 9.47
C GLU A 60 -5.97 -27.04 10.27
N THR A 61 -5.31 -25.89 10.26
CA THR A 61 -5.66 -24.78 11.16
C THR A 61 -6.62 -23.78 10.54
N GLN A 62 -6.57 -23.59 9.22
CA GLN A 62 -7.35 -22.57 8.50
C GLN A 62 -8.35 -23.18 7.50
N GLY A 63 -8.25 -24.47 7.20
CA GLY A 63 -9.00 -25.06 6.08
C GLY A 63 -8.52 -24.53 4.71
N LEU A 64 -7.31 -23.98 4.64
CA LEU A 64 -6.74 -23.44 3.41
C LEU A 64 -5.96 -24.49 2.65
N ASP A 65 -6.47 -24.84 1.47
CA ASP A 65 -5.83 -25.65 0.45
C ASP A 65 -5.93 -24.87 -0.87
N ALA A 66 -4.85 -24.23 -1.26
CA ALA A 66 -4.85 -23.29 -2.38
C ALA A 66 -5.22 -23.97 -3.72
N VAL A 67 -4.74 -25.19 -3.96
CA VAL A 67 -5.08 -25.95 -5.18
C VAL A 67 -6.56 -26.29 -5.22
N SER A 68 -7.10 -26.79 -4.11
CA SER A 68 -8.53 -27.13 -4.00
C SER A 68 -9.40 -25.88 -4.11
N LEU A 69 -8.99 -24.75 -3.50
CA LEU A 69 -9.67 -23.47 -3.58
C LEU A 69 -9.75 -22.96 -5.02
N VAL A 70 -8.61 -22.91 -5.72
CA VAL A 70 -8.55 -22.46 -7.12
C VAL A 70 -9.39 -23.36 -8.02
N ASN A 71 -9.32 -24.66 -7.83
CA ASN A 71 -10.12 -25.61 -8.60
C ASN A 71 -11.63 -25.41 -8.40
N THR A 72 -12.06 -25.04 -7.20
CA THR A 72 -13.48 -24.85 -6.86
C THR A 72 -13.99 -23.50 -7.32
N VAL A 73 -13.31 -22.40 -6.98
CA VAL A 73 -13.76 -21.04 -7.22
C VAL A 73 -13.44 -20.56 -8.65
N LYS A 74 -12.41 -21.12 -9.27
CA LYS A 74 -11.91 -20.76 -10.60
C LYS A 74 -11.66 -19.25 -10.73
N PRO A 75 -10.80 -18.67 -9.88
CA PRO A 75 -10.51 -17.25 -9.92
C PRO A 75 -9.69 -16.88 -11.17
N ASP A 76 -9.68 -15.59 -11.50
CA ASP A 76 -8.88 -15.04 -12.59
C ASP A 76 -7.40 -14.88 -12.22
N ARG A 77 -7.10 -14.86 -10.92
CA ARG A 77 -5.75 -14.83 -10.35
C ARG A 77 -5.73 -15.34 -8.91
N HIS A 78 -4.56 -15.74 -8.43
CA HIS A 78 -4.40 -16.17 -7.03
C HIS A 78 -3.20 -15.49 -6.38
N THR A 79 -3.38 -15.03 -5.14
CA THR A 79 -2.34 -14.38 -4.36
C THR A 79 -1.88 -15.27 -3.22
N ILE A 80 -0.58 -15.48 -3.10
CA ILE A 80 0.04 -16.12 -1.95
C ILE A 80 0.57 -15.02 -1.03
N GLN A 81 0.03 -14.91 0.18
CA GLN A 81 0.57 -14.05 1.21
C GLN A 81 1.69 -14.76 1.96
N THR A 82 2.82 -14.11 2.08
CA THR A 82 3.89 -14.54 2.98
C THR A 82 3.54 -14.23 4.43
N HIS A 83 4.26 -14.81 5.38
CA HIS A 83 3.87 -14.82 6.79
C HIS A 83 4.43 -13.60 7.54
N TRP A 84 3.61 -12.92 8.32
CA TRP A 84 4.00 -11.71 9.04
C TRP A 84 5.20 -11.87 9.99
N PRO A 85 5.49 -13.04 10.65
CA PRO A 85 6.73 -13.22 11.40
C PRO A 85 7.99 -13.11 10.57
N ASP A 86 7.93 -13.32 9.25
CA ASP A 86 9.06 -13.05 8.38
C ASP A 86 9.24 -11.55 8.18
N TRP A 87 8.14 -10.81 8.01
CA TRP A 87 8.17 -9.37 7.71
C TRP A 87 8.78 -8.51 8.82
N VAL A 88 8.63 -8.92 10.09
CA VAL A 88 9.17 -8.20 11.25
C VAL A 88 10.67 -8.41 11.46
N ARG A 89 11.30 -9.30 10.71
CA ARG A 89 12.73 -9.57 10.79
C ARG A 89 13.50 -8.43 10.14
N GLU A 90 14.40 -7.80 10.89
CA GLU A 90 15.26 -6.72 10.36
C GLU A 90 16.22 -7.23 9.29
N ASP A 91 16.70 -8.47 9.42
CA ASP A 91 17.64 -9.15 8.53
C ASP A 91 16.97 -9.91 7.37
N LEU A 92 15.68 -9.64 7.10
CA LEU A 92 14.95 -10.38 6.07
C LEU A 92 15.60 -10.19 4.69
N SER A 93 16.06 -11.29 4.13
CA SER A 93 16.59 -11.30 2.76
C SER A 93 15.45 -11.16 1.74
N PRO A 94 15.61 -10.41 0.63
CA PRO A 94 14.61 -10.37 -0.44
C PRO A 94 14.33 -11.74 -1.06
N GLN A 95 15.28 -12.68 -0.98
CA GLN A 95 15.15 -14.05 -1.48
C GLN A 95 14.34 -14.98 -0.57
N TYR A 96 13.86 -14.52 0.59
CA TYR A 96 13.07 -15.34 1.52
C TYR A 96 11.83 -15.97 0.88
N ILE A 97 11.33 -15.38 -0.21
CA ILE A 97 10.16 -15.86 -0.93
C ILE A 97 10.36 -17.24 -1.58
N LYS A 98 11.61 -17.69 -1.77
CA LYS A 98 11.92 -19.07 -2.18
C LYS A 98 11.36 -20.12 -1.23
N ASP A 99 11.29 -19.80 0.05
CA ASP A 99 10.78 -20.69 1.07
C ASP A 99 9.26 -20.93 0.95
N TYR A 100 8.58 -20.15 0.08
CA TYR A 100 7.16 -20.24 -0.22
C TYR A 100 6.84 -21.10 -1.46
N GLU A 101 7.86 -21.61 -2.15
CA GLU A 101 7.68 -22.52 -3.29
C GLU A 101 6.79 -23.75 -2.99
N PRO A 102 6.78 -24.34 -1.79
CA PRO A 102 5.82 -25.41 -1.46
C PRO A 102 4.35 -25.03 -1.63
N PHE A 103 4.02 -23.73 -1.58
CA PHE A 103 2.66 -23.22 -1.84
C PHE A 103 2.44 -22.88 -3.31
N ALA A 104 3.44 -22.32 -3.98
CA ALA A 104 3.33 -21.84 -5.37
C ALA A 104 3.45 -22.96 -6.40
N LYS A 105 4.42 -23.88 -6.20
CA LYS A 105 4.69 -24.96 -7.15
C LYS A 105 3.47 -25.84 -7.47
N PRO A 106 2.69 -26.33 -6.48
CA PRO A 106 1.50 -27.13 -6.79
C PRO A 106 0.44 -26.35 -7.59
N LEU A 107 0.33 -25.04 -7.37
CA LEU A 107 -0.58 -24.19 -8.15
C LEU A 107 -0.14 -24.05 -9.59
N ARG A 108 1.15 -23.80 -9.84
CA ARG A 108 1.69 -23.72 -11.22
C ARG A 108 1.57 -25.03 -11.97
N GLU A 109 1.77 -26.17 -11.28
CA GLU A 109 1.62 -27.49 -11.89
C GLU A 109 0.17 -27.81 -12.25
N ALA A 110 -0.78 -27.43 -11.38
CA ALA A 110 -2.20 -27.69 -11.60
C ALA A 110 -2.89 -26.66 -12.52
N PHE A 111 -2.41 -25.43 -12.52
CA PHE A 111 -3.01 -24.30 -13.24
C PHE A 111 -1.93 -23.43 -13.89
N PRO A 112 -1.28 -23.90 -14.96
CA PRO A 112 -0.13 -23.22 -15.57
C PRO A 112 -0.45 -21.82 -16.12
N ASP A 113 -1.69 -21.58 -16.51
CA ASP A 113 -2.13 -20.29 -17.06
C ASP A 113 -2.68 -19.33 -16.00
N LEU A 114 -2.78 -19.76 -14.74
CA LEU A 114 -3.29 -18.90 -13.67
C LEU A 114 -2.23 -17.90 -13.23
N PRO A 115 -2.51 -16.58 -13.31
CA PRO A 115 -1.63 -15.56 -12.76
C PRO A 115 -1.43 -15.73 -11.26
N LEU A 116 -0.18 -15.98 -10.85
CA LEU A 116 0.17 -16.01 -9.43
C LEU A 116 0.76 -14.67 -9.01
N MET A 117 0.27 -14.17 -7.89
CA MET A 117 0.73 -12.94 -7.26
C MET A 117 1.32 -13.25 -5.88
N LEU A 118 2.22 -12.41 -5.43
CA LEU A 118 2.83 -12.53 -4.12
C LEU A 118 2.46 -11.32 -3.27
N GLN A 119 2.11 -11.56 -2.01
CA GLN A 119 1.84 -10.50 -1.04
C GLN A 119 2.83 -10.53 0.11
N THR A 120 3.41 -9.38 0.40
CA THR A 120 4.25 -9.13 1.56
C THR A 120 3.80 -7.84 2.25
N ASP A 121 4.36 -7.57 3.43
CA ASP A 121 4.25 -6.26 4.07
C ASP A 121 5.66 -5.71 4.32
N ILE A 122 5.87 -4.48 3.95
CA ILE A 122 7.17 -3.83 4.04
C ILE A 122 7.10 -2.46 4.72
N GLY A 123 6.02 -2.16 5.43
CA GLY A 123 5.86 -0.86 5.98
C GLY A 123 4.86 -0.64 7.09
N SER A 124 4.01 -1.60 7.43
CA SER A 124 3.02 -1.45 8.49
C SER A 124 3.66 -1.16 9.86
N GLN A 125 4.88 -1.63 10.07
CA GLN A 125 5.65 -1.35 11.29
C GLN A 125 7.08 -0.90 10.94
N THR A 126 7.69 -0.15 11.85
CA THR A 126 9.04 0.43 11.63
C THR A 126 10.10 -0.61 11.27
N GLN A 127 10.08 -1.77 11.93
CA GLN A 127 11.02 -2.86 11.66
C GLN A 127 10.80 -3.57 10.33
N MET A 128 9.64 -3.40 9.70
CA MET A 128 9.34 -3.96 8.37
C MET A 128 9.84 -3.08 7.22
N ARG A 129 10.31 -1.87 7.49
CA ARG A 129 10.79 -0.94 6.46
C ARG A 129 11.98 -1.51 5.72
N ARG A 130 11.96 -1.39 4.40
CA ARG A 130 13.01 -1.86 3.48
C ARG A 130 13.56 -0.71 2.65
N SER A 131 14.78 -0.89 2.15
CA SER A 131 15.39 0.03 1.19
C SER A 131 14.84 -0.18 -0.23
N ASP A 132 15.05 0.80 -1.10
CA ASP A 132 14.75 0.70 -2.52
C ASP A 132 15.51 -0.46 -3.18
N LYS A 133 16.77 -0.66 -2.78
CA LYS A 133 17.57 -1.81 -3.25
C LYS A 133 16.92 -3.13 -2.84
N TRP A 134 16.50 -3.27 -1.59
CA TRP A 134 15.83 -4.49 -1.14
C TRP A 134 14.58 -4.78 -1.95
N LEU A 135 13.80 -3.74 -2.28
CA LEU A 135 12.59 -3.85 -3.08
C LEU A 135 12.90 -4.25 -4.53
N ALA A 136 13.94 -3.67 -5.12
CA ALA A 136 14.38 -4.04 -6.46
C ALA A 136 14.80 -5.51 -6.51
N ASP A 137 15.63 -5.95 -5.56
CA ASP A 137 16.09 -7.33 -5.45
C ASP A 137 14.92 -8.31 -5.20
N PHE A 138 13.93 -7.88 -4.40
CA PHE A 138 12.71 -8.66 -4.13
C PHE A 138 11.84 -8.82 -5.37
N ASN A 139 11.61 -7.75 -6.12
CA ASN A 139 10.83 -7.79 -7.35
C ASN A 139 11.52 -8.67 -8.41
N GLU A 140 12.84 -8.54 -8.57
CA GLU A 140 13.62 -9.38 -9.47
C GLU A 140 13.52 -10.87 -9.09
N GLU A 141 13.60 -11.19 -7.80
CA GLU A 141 13.46 -12.56 -7.34
C GLU A 141 12.04 -13.11 -7.55
N ALA A 142 11.02 -12.29 -7.28
CA ALA A 142 9.63 -12.69 -7.52
C ALA A 142 9.36 -12.98 -9.00
N GLU A 143 9.88 -12.15 -9.90
CA GLU A 143 9.78 -12.37 -11.34
C GLU A 143 10.49 -13.65 -11.78
N LYS A 144 11.71 -13.91 -11.30
CA LYS A 144 12.46 -15.16 -11.55
C LYS A 144 11.69 -16.40 -11.11
N LEU A 145 10.93 -16.30 -10.03
CA LEU A 145 10.07 -17.38 -9.51
C LEU A 145 8.72 -17.47 -10.23
N GLY A 146 8.46 -16.61 -11.23
CA GLY A 146 7.25 -16.65 -12.05
C GLY A 146 6.02 -16.00 -11.41
N TYR A 147 6.19 -15.12 -10.43
CA TYR A 147 5.09 -14.28 -9.96
C TYR A 147 4.88 -13.10 -10.93
N GLN A 148 3.62 -12.84 -11.30
CA GLN A 148 3.28 -11.79 -12.26
C GLN A 148 3.21 -10.39 -11.62
N SER A 149 2.97 -10.32 -10.32
CA SER A 149 3.04 -9.09 -9.57
C SER A 149 3.25 -9.35 -8.08
N VAL A 150 3.68 -8.31 -7.40
CA VAL A 150 3.81 -8.30 -5.95
C VAL A 150 2.93 -7.21 -5.36
N MET A 151 2.42 -7.44 -4.16
CA MET A 151 1.61 -6.49 -3.42
C MET A 151 2.19 -6.28 -2.04
N SER A 152 2.00 -5.09 -1.51
CA SER A 152 2.29 -4.79 -0.11
C SER A 152 1.08 -4.12 0.54
N TYR A 153 0.87 -4.36 1.83
CA TYR A 153 -0.18 -3.68 2.58
C TYR A 153 0.01 -2.18 2.61
N GLU A 154 1.23 -1.77 2.88
CA GLU A 154 1.61 -0.36 2.84
C GLU A 154 2.22 -0.07 1.49
N TYR A 155 1.34 0.05 0.50
CA TYR A 155 1.85 0.27 -0.83
C TYR A 155 2.49 1.63 -1.02
N HIS A 156 3.57 1.60 -1.55
CA HIS A 156 4.46 2.54 -2.13
C HIS A 156 3.91 3.24 -3.36
N LEU A 157 2.97 4.06 -3.24
CA LEU A 157 2.92 5.21 -4.13
C LEU A 157 4.29 5.93 -4.17
N GLY A 158 5.21 5.43 -3.35
CA GLY A 158 6.40 6.14 -2.96
C GLY A 158 7.68 5.85 -3.72
N LEU A 159 7.85 4.71 -4.38
CA LEU A 159 9.13 4.43 -5.04
C LEU A 159 9.55 5.51 -6.04
N GLY A 160 8.60 6.11 -6.77
CA GLY A 160 8.88 7.24 -7.63
C GLY A 160 8.68 8.61 -6.98
N ILE A 161 7.87 8.68 -5.93
CA ILE A 161 7.45 9.95 -5.31
C ILE A 161 8.47 10.44 -4.31
N TYR A 162 8.98 9.55 -3.44
CA TYR A 162 9.95 9.94 -2.40
C TYR A 162 11.38 10.10 -2.89
N GLN A 163 11.69 9.67 -4.10
CA GLN A 163 12.96 9.98 -4.78
C GLN A 163 12.97 11.38 -5.42
N LYS A 164 11.84 12.07 -5.41
CA LYS A 164 11.69 13.42 -5.97
C LYS A 164 11.30 14.40 -4.89
N ALA A 165 11.67 15.65 -5.11
CA ALA A 165 11.22 16.75 -4.26
C ALA A 165 9.70 16.95 -4.38
N PRO A 166 9.04 17.47 -3.33
CA PRO A 166 7.60 17.67 -3.31
C PRO A 166 7.13 18.55 -4.47
N THR A 167 6.00 18.19 -5.07
CA THR A 167 5.35 19.00 -6.10
C THR A 167 3.98 19.41 -5.62
N LEU A 168 3.70 20.72 -5.65
CA LEU A 168 2.37 21.23 -5.34
C LEU A 168 1.38 20.80 -6.42
N LYS A 169 0.27 20.16 -6.02
CA LYS A 169 -0.76 19.64 -6.93
C LYS A 169 -2.09 20.36 -6.85
N ILE A 170 -2.50 20.74 -5.65
CA ILE A 170 -3.79 21.39 -5.43
C ILE A 170 -3.57 22.59 -4.52
N VAL A 171 -4.15 23.71 -4.94
CA VAL A 171 -4.28 24.93 -4.15
C VAL A 171 -5.75 25.21 -4.01
N LYS A 172 -6.24 25.31 -2.78
CA LYS A 172 -7.65 25.55 -2.52
C LYS A 172 -7.82 26.65 -1.48
N ARG A 173 -8.46 27.75 -1.90
CA ARG A 173 -8.93 28.78 -0.98
C ARG A 173 -10.05 28.21 -0.12
N LEU A 174 -10.01 28.48 1.17
CA LEU A 174 -11.01 28.05 2.15
C LEU A 174 -11.55 29.30 2.89
N PRO A 175 -12.80 29.26 3.40
CA PRO A 175 -13.35 30.37 4.17
C PRO A 175 -12.51 30.69 5.41
N ASN A 176 -12.69 31.92 5.92
CA ASN A 176 -12.01 32.47 7.09
C ASN A 176 -10.48 32.56 6.89
N ASN A 177 -10.08 33.15 5.78
CA ASN A 177 -8.69 33.46 5.44
C ASN A 177 -7.75 32.25 5.52
N ARG A 178 -8.23 31.10 5.07
CA ARG A 178 -7.43 29.85 5.02
C ARG A 178 -7.11 29.46 3.60
N LEU A 179 -5.92 28.88 3.45
CA LEU A 179 -5.46 28.31 2.19
C LEU A 179 -4.95 26.90 2.40
N GLN A 180 -5.44 25.94 1.63
CA GLN A 180 -4.93 24.57 1.60
C GLN A 180 -3.99 24.39 0.43
N LEU A 181 -2.81 23.89 0.74
CA LEU A 181 -1.83 23.39 -0.23
C LEU A 181 -1.78 21.87 -0.12
N SER A 182 -1.82 21.15 -1.27
CA SER A 182 -1.70 19.69 -1.28
C SER A 182 -0.59 19.27 -2.22
N PHE A 183 0.29 18.43 -1.74
CA PHE A 183 1.47 17.94 -2.45
C PHE A 183 1.28 16.51 -2.96
N ASP A 184 2.12 16.05 -3.88
CA ASP A 184 2.12 14.70 -4.41
C ASP A 184 2.74 13.66 -3.46
N CYS A 185 3.41 14.11 -2.39
CA CYS A 185 3.99 13.24 -1.37
C CYS A 185 3.84 13.85 0.02
N ARG A 186 4.11 13.07 1.05
CA ARG A 186 4.17 13.56 2.43
C ARG A 186 5.30 14.58 2.56
N VAL A 187 4.99 15.73 3.13
CA VAL A 187 5.96 16.79 3.42
C VAL A 187 6.49 16.66 4.85
N ASP A 188 7.70 17.16 5.06
CA ASP A 188 8.27 17.26 6.40
C ASP A 188 7.50 18.31 7.20
N SER A 189 6.96 17.89 8.33
CA SER A 189 6.10 18.75 9.13
C SER A 189 6.83 19.93 9.74
N PHE A 190 8.13 19.82 9.98
CA PHE A 190 8.90 20.89 10.57
C PHE A 190 9.13 22.01 9.54
N THR A 191 9.65 21.68 8.37
CA THR A 191 9.91 22.66 7.31
C THR A 191 8.61 23.24 6.72
N ALA A 192 7.60 22.41 6.55
CA ALA A 192 6.31 22.84 5.97
C ALA A 192 5.41 23.60 6.95
N SER A 193 5.70 23.57 8.27
CA SER A 193 4.99 24.40 9.26
C SER A 193 5.74 25.67 9.62
N ASP A 194 6.92 25.91 9.03
CA ASP A 194 7.62 27.19 9.19
C ASP A 194 6.93 28.27 8.35
N THR A 195 6.35 29.27 9.02
CA THR A 195 5.65 30.38 8.35
C THR A 195 6.56 31.23 7.47
N ASN A 196 7.88 31.24 7.74
CA ASN A 196 8.86 31.94 6.91
C ASN A 196 9.00 31.32 5.50
N SER A 197 8.54 30.08 5.32
CA SER A 197 8.49 29.46 4.00
C SER A 197 7.37 29.99 3.10
N TYR A 198 6.56 30.94 3.58
CA TYR A 198 5.39 31.44 2.85
C TYR A 198 5.34 32.97 2.92
N GLN A 199 5.48 33.65 1.78
CA GLN A 199 5.45 35.09 1.69
C GLN A 199 4.33 35.56 0.76
N ILE A 200 3.48 36.48 1.25
CA ILE A 200 2.49 37.17 0.41
C ILE A 200 3.21 38.28 -0.33
N VAL A 201 3.14 38.26 -1.65
CA VAL A 201 3.89 39.18 -2.49
C VAL A 201 3.10 40.49 -2.72
N GLY A 202 3.76 41.61 -2.57
CA GLY A 202 3.18 42.92 -2.91
C GLY A 202 2.24 43.53 -1.86
N ASN A 203 2.13 42.92 -0.68
CA ASN A 203 1.37 43.47 0.44
C ASN A 203 2.19 43.29 1.74
N GLU A 204 2.77 44.37 2.25
CA GLU A 204 3.62 44.33 3.46
C GLU A 204 2.85 44.12 4.75
N ASP A 205 1.55 44.39 4.78
CA ASP A 205 0.68 44.20 5.94
C ASP A 205 0.10 42.77 5.98
N ALA A 206 0.25 42.00 4.90
CA ALA A 206 -0.28 40.64 4.77
C ALA A 206 0.79 39.60 5.05
N TYR A 207 0.45 38.62 5.85
CA TYR A 207 1.37 37.53 6.23
C TYR A 207 0.67 36.22 6.57
N VAL A 208 1.42 35.13 6.55
CA VAL A 208 0.97 33.81 7.05
C VAL A 208 1.22 33.74 8.55
N SER A 209 0.16 33.70 9.34
CA SER A 209 0.26 33.68 10.81
C SER A 209 0.44 32.27 11.37
N LEU A 210 0.03 31.24 10.62
CA LEU A 210 0.15 29.85 11.02
C LEU A 210 0.20 28.95 9.78
N ALA A 211 1.07 27.94 9.83
CA ALA A 211 1.12 26.87 8.87
C ALA A 211 1.00 25.53 9.60
N LEU A 212 0.04 24.70 9.19
CA LEU A 212 -0.23 23.39 9.79
C LEU A 212 -0.02 22.30 8.75
N ALA A 213 1.07 21.57 8.87
CA ALA A 213 1.38 20.46 7.99
C ALA A 213 0.88 19.13 8.56
N ASP A 214 0.08 18.40 7.77
CA ASP A 214 -0.41 17.06 8.07
C ASP A 214 -0.35 16.16 6.82
N GLY A 215 0.53 15.21 6.83
CA GLY A 215 0.73 14.30 5.70
C GLY A 215 1.23 15.04 4.46
N ASN A 216 0.43 15.06 3.41
CA ASN A 216 0.72 15.75 2.17
C ASN A 216 -0.01 17.10 2.06
N ARG A 217 -0.62 17.58 3.13
CA ARG A 217 -1.39 18.84 3.15
C ARG A 217 -0.78 19.84 4.11
N VAL A 218 -0.86 21.10 3.73
CA VAL A 218 -0.53 22.24 4.58
C VAL A 218 -1.72 23.21 4.56
N ILE A 219 -2.19 23.59 5.74
CA ILE A 219 -3.20 24.65 5.90
C ILE A 219 -2.49 25.90 6.38
N LEU A 220 -2.61 26.96 5.62
CA LEU A 220 -2.13 28.29 5.98
C LEU A 220 -3.29 29.13 6.51
N ILE A 221 -3.03 29.89 7.58
CA ILE A 221 -3.92 30.95 8.09
C ILE A 221 -3.30 32.28 7.70
N LEU A 222 -4.06 33.10 6.98
CA LEU A 222 -3.64 34.35 6.41
C LEU A 222 -4.15 35.53 7.24
N ASN A 223 -3.33 36.54 7.40
CA ASN A 223 -3.72 37.82 7.96
C ASN A 223 -3.48 38.94 6.93
N GLY A 224 -4.31 39.97 6.96
CA GLY A 224 -4.20 41.12 6.05
C GLY A 224 -4.67 40.83 4.62
N ILE A 225 -5.41 39.70 4.40
CA ILE A 225 -6.01 39.36 3.11
C ILE A 225 -7.46 38.89 3.37
N GLU A 226 -8.41 39.53 2.69
CA GLU A 226 -9.81 39.13 2.75
C GLU A 226 -10.10 37.94 1.81
N ASP A 227 -11.17 37.19 2.11
CA ASP A 227 -11.55 36.02 1.28
C ASP A 227 -11.86 36.42 -0.17
N SER A 228 -12.35 37.64 -0.40
CA SER A 228 -12.66 38.22 -1.72
C SER A 228 -11.45 38.74 -2.51
N GLU A 229 -10.24 38.70 -1.94
CA GLU A 229 -9.03 39.20 -2.56
C GLU A 229 -8.19 38.10 -3.20
N ALA A 230 -7.73 38.34 -4.43
CA ALA A 230 -6.71 37.51 -5.06
C ALA A 230 -5.31 38.05 -4.70
N PHE A 231 -4.33 37.16 -4.56
CA PHE A 231 -2.96 37.51 -4.24
C PHE A 231 -1.94 36.53 -4.82
N GLU A 232 -0.67 36.95 -4.84
CA GLU A 232 0.44 36.05 -5.16
C GLU A 232 1.11 35.57 -3.87
N LEU A 233 1.32 34.24 -3.79
CA LEU A 233 2.03 33.60 -2.68
C LEU A 233 3.35 33.05 -3.20
N GLU A 234 4.46 33.42 -2.59
CA GLU A 234 5.75 32.78 -2.78
C GLU A 234 5.94 31.69 -1.72
N ILE A 235 6.20 30.47 -2.18
CA ILE A 235 6.44 29.32 -1.32
C ILE A 235 7.90 28.91 -1.47
N GLY A 236 8.64 28.99 -0.39
CA GLY A 236 10.04 28.65 -0.30
C GLY A 236 10.32 27.14 -0.37
N GLU A 237 11.35 26.73 0.34
CA GLU A 237 11.81 25.34 0.35
C GLU A 237 10.88 24.45 1.17
N ILE A 238 10.33 23.42 0.51
CA ILE A 238 9.54 22.37 1.13
C ILE A 238 10.28 21.05 0.96
N GLN A 239 10.41 20.31 2.05
CA GLN A 239 11.06 19.01 2.09
C GLN A 239 10.03 17.87 2.14
N ASN A 240 10.32 16.73 1.49
CA ASN A 240 9.53 15.51 1.67
C ASN A 240 9.94 14.75 2.95
N SER A 241 9.12 13.79 3.37
CA SER A 241 9.34 12.97 4.56
C SER A 241 9.40 11.46 4.26
N PRO A 242 10.38 10.97 3.50
CA PRO A 242 10.47 9.56 3.16
C PRO A 242 10.72 8.67 4.39
N ASN A 243 11.51 9.14 5.35
CA ASN A 243 11.93 8.37 6.53
C ASN A 243 10.82 8.07 7.52
N LEU A 244 9.69 8.78 7.46
CA LEU A 244 8.51 8.49 8.29
C LEU A 244 7.69 7.31 7.76
N LEU A 245 7.99 6.82 6.56
CA LEU A 245 7.28 5.75 5.88
C LEU A 245 8.18 4.52 5.72
N LEU A 246 8.40 4.11 4.47
CA LEU A 246 8.92 2.80 4.13
C LEU A 246 10.40 2.79 3.76
N PHE A 247 10.95 3.95 3.40
CA PHE A 247 12.22 4.02 2.71
C PHE A 247 13.30 4.57 3.61
N LYS A 248 13.92 3.68 4.40
CA LYS A 248 14.98 4.02 5.36
C LYS A 248 16.17 4.75 4.72
N ASP A 249 16.48 4.39 3.49
CA ASP A 249 17.71 4.85 2.80
C ASP A 249 17.46 6.02 1.86
N PHE A 250 16.23 6.49 1.74
CA PHE A 250 15.95 7.61 0.87
C PHE A 250 16.35 8.91 1.56
N PRO A 251 17.26 9.68 0.96
CA PRO A 251 17.54 11.03 1.43
C PRO A 251 16.32 11.92 1.21
N ALA A 252 16.08 12.83 2.16
CA ALA A 252 15.05 13.83 1.97
C ALA A 252 15.37 14.72 0.76
N GLN A 253 14.33 15.04 0.00
CA GLN A 253 14.41 15.89 -1.19
C GLN A 253 13.76 17.24 -0.90
N ILE A 254 14.42 18.32 -1.27
CA ILE A 254 13.97 19.70 -1.02
C ILE A 254 13.72 20.39 -2.35
N LYS A 255 12.68 21.20 -2.40
CA LYS A 255 12.39 22.06 -3.55
C LYS A 255 11.84 23.41 -3.12
N ASN A 256 12.38 24.46 -3.72
CA ASN A 256 11.72 25.77 -3.75
C ASN A 256 10.53 25.68 -4.72
N ILE A 257 9.33 25.89 -4.21
CA ILE A 257 8.09 25.80 -5.01
C ILE A 257 7.91 27.03 -5.88
N GLY A 258 8.29 28.23 -5.38
CA GLY A 258 8.20 29.50 -6.10
C GLY A 258 6.84 30.17 -5.96
N LYS A 259 6.56 31.07 -6.89
CA LYS A 259 5.38 31.94 -6.86
C LYS A 259 4.15 31.28 -7.49
N ILE A 260 3.02 31.46 -6.85
CA ILE A 260 1.71 30.99 -7.33
C ILE A 260 0.64 32.09 -7.14
N ASN A 261 -0.29 32.15 -8.09
CA ASN A 261 -1.43 33.06 -7.98
C ASN A 261 -2.58 32.37 -7.24
N ILE A 262 -3.08 33.01 -6.22
CA ILE A 262 -4.22 32.54 -5.41
C ILE A 262 -5.44 33.36 -5.81
N PRO A 263 -6.49 32.75 -6.39
CA PRO A 263 -7.72 33.46 -6.70
C PRO A 263 -8.47 33.83 -5.42
N ALA A 264 -9.36 34.82 -5.54
CA ALA A 264 -10.38 35.09 -4.53
C ALA A 264 -11.21 33.84 -4.26
N LEU A 265 -11.77 33.72 -3.06
CA LEU A 265 -12.76 32.67 -2.78
C LEU A 265 -14.00 32.96 -3.64
N ALA A 266 -14.43 31.96 -4.40
CA ALA A 266 -15.69 32.07 -5.14
C ALA A 266 -16.88 32.03 -4.17
N ASP A 267 -17.87 32.85 -4.40
CA ASP A 267 -19.13 32.89 -3.65
C ASP A 267 -19.89 31.58 -3.68
#